data_67a86b84d878ca778bcec093c8e41f23
#
_entry.id   67a86b84d878ca778bcec093c8e41f23
#
_cell.length_a   1.000
_cell.length_b   1.000
_cell.length_c   1.000
_cell.angle_alpha   90.00
_cell.angle_beta   90.00
_cell.angle_gamma   90.00
#
_symmetry.space_group_name_H-M   'P 1'
#
loop_
_entity.id
_entity.type
_entity.pdbx_description
1 polymer ?
#
loop_
_entity_poly.entity_id
_entity_poly.type
_entity_poly.pdbx_seq_one_letter_code
_entity_poly.pdbx_strand_id
1 'polypeptide(L)'
;MPIIRLQGNVEKQQGIFYEYDPTDTPLGEGGMGKVYKGWRVNTANGQRREVAIKFLYSDLPPHVIARARREASVQLRNDSLIEMLGFLEIHDNDVIGQSVVHYHVVSEFLHGVNLDAVLKGKVTDYKGEIIPFAQELYGKYINDPYHFALIIIRSLLSGLMALHDAGYIHRDIDPSNIMVTADGHIKLIDYGIAKRINGNNTKESSYTQAGQFIGKPKYAAPELVRGIIDAQGICTDLYAVGILLYQLIVGSVPFDGEMAEVLDMQLNKQIPLRNLKQKAVREIVKRATQKKRSARYQSAAEFR
;
A
#
# COMPACT_ATOMS: atom_id res chain seq x y z
N MET A 1 19.54 15.87 21.07
CA MET A 1 19.89 15.30 19.74
C MET A 1 19.36 16.26 18.69
N PRO A 2 20.04 16.46 17.56
CA PRO A 2 19.62 17.46 16.60
C PRO A 2 18.37 16.98 15.86
N ILE A 3 17.21 17.56 16.20
CA ILE A 3 16.00 17.42 15.40
C ILE A 3 16.21 18.20 14.10
N ILE A 4 15.98 17.54 12.97
CA ILE A 4 16.09 18.17 11.65
C ILE A 4 14.71 18.70 11.25
N ARG A 5 14.68 19.97 10.85
CA ARG A 5 13.49 20.63 10.33
C ARG A 5 13.48 20.55 8.79
N LEU A 6 12.34 20.13 8.26
CA LEU A 6 12.06 20.04 6.82
C LEU A 6 10.97 21.07 6.47
N GLN A 7 11.24 21.94 5.50
CA GLN A 7 10.28 22.96 5.09
C GLN A 7 10.58 23.41 3.66
N GLY A 8 9.73 23.04 2.73
CA GLY A 8 9.73 23.53 1.37
C GLY A 8 8.99 24.88 1.22
N ASN A 9 8.89 25.39 0.01
CA ASN A 9 8.22 26.66 -0.27
C ASN A 9 6.71 26.61 0.01
N VAL A 10 6.06 25.49 -0.27
CA VAL A 10 4.62 25.29 -0.01
C VAL A 10 4.34 25.32 1.49
N GLU A 11 5.15 24.61 2.27
CA GLU A 11 5.03 24.54 3.73
C GLU A 11 5.24 25.90 4.38
N LYS A 12 6.20 26.71 3.87
CA LYS A 12 6.41 28.10 4.32
C LYS A 12 5.17 28.95 4.13
N GLN A 13 4.53 28.84 2.95
CA GLN A 13 3.30 29.60 2.66
C GLN A 13 2.12 29.16 3.52
N GLN A 14 2.06 27.89 3.87
CA GLN A 14 1.01 27.31 4.72
C GLN A 14 1.26 27.51 6.23
N GLY A 15 2.39 28.08 6.61
CA GLY A 15 2.78 28.25 8.02
C GLY A 15 2.98 26.90 8.75
N ILE A 16 3.56 25.91 8.07
CA ILE A 16 3.87 24.60 8.64
C ILE A 16 5.31 24.20 8.34
N PHE A 17 5.83 23.29 9.16
CA PHE A 17 7.05 22.56 8.87
C PHE A 17 6.94 21.14 9.40
N TYR A 18 7.87 20.30 8.99
CA TYR A 18 8.02 18.95 9.51
C TYR A 18 9.34 18.84 10.26
N GLU A 19 9.41 17.97 11.25
CA GLU A 19 10.63 17.68 11.98
C GLU A 19 10.73 16.19 12.30
N TYR A 20 11.95 15.67 12.34
CA TYR A 20 12.22 14.28 12.70
C TYR A 20 13.59 14.17 13.38
N ASP A 21 13.81 13.08 14.10
CA ASP A 21 15.12 12.73 14.65
C ASP A 21 15.83 11.78 13.67
N PRO A 22 16.95 12.19 13.05
CA PRO A 22 17.70 11.34 12.11
C PRO A 22 18.39 10.15 12.78
N THR A 23 18.45 10.13 14.12
CA THR A 23 19.03 9.02 14.90
C THR A 23 18.01 7.95 15.24
N ASP A 24 16.71 8.20 15.03
CA ASP A 24 15.66 7.21 15.19
C ASP A 24 15.84 6.07 14.20
N THR A 25 15.48 4.87 14.63
CA THR A 25 15.38 3.73 13.72
C THR A 25 14.26 3.95 12.70
N PRO A 26 14.51 3.78 11.40
CA PRO A 26 13.45 3.88 10.40
C PRO A 26 12.28 2.94 10.71
N LEU A 27 11.06 3.40 10.50
CA LEU A 27 9.83 2.59 10.59
C LEU A 27 9.80 1.49 9.52
N GLY A 28 10.49 1.74 8.40
CA GLY A 28 10.64 0.80 7.29
C GLY A 28 11.58 1.35 6.23
N GLU A 29 12.09 0.43 5.41
CA GLU A 29 12.94 0.73 4.26
C GLU A 29 12.48 -0.11 3.07
N GLY A 30 12.46 0.48 1.88
CA GLY A 30 12.05 -0.18 0.65
C GLY A 30 12.79 0.38 -0.57
N GLY A 31 12.46 -0.12 -1.77
CA GLY A 31 13.14 0.25 -3.01
C GLY A 31 13.07 1.74 -3.40
N MET A 32 12.19 2.51 -2.79
CA MET A 32 12.04 3.95 -3.08
C MET A 32 12.63 4.86 -2.00
N GLY A 33 12.95 4.33 -0.80
CA GLY A 33 13.43 5.16 0.30
C GLY A 33 13.17 4.57 1.68
N LYS A 34 13.42 5.41 2.70
CA LYS A 34 13.25 5.09 4.12
C LYS A 34 12.12 5.91 4.72
N VAL A 35 11.37 5.30 5.65
CA VAL A 35 10.28 5.97 6.35
C VAL A 35 10.69 6.23 7.79
N TYR A 36 10.56 7.48 8.24
CA TYR A 36 10.81 7.88 9.62
C TYR A 36 9.53 8.41 10.25
N LYS A 37 9.44 8.26 11.58
CA LYS A 37 8.48 9.00 12.37
C LYS A 37 8.91 10.46 12.46
N GLY A 38 7.94 11.37 12.34
CA GLY A 38 8.18 12.79 12.46
C GLY A 38 6.95 13.52 13.02
N TRP A 39 7.02 14.83 12.96
CA TRP A 39 6.00 15.74 13.47
C TRP A 39 5.69 16.81 12.42
N ARG A 40 4.42 17.02 12.12
CA ARG A 40 3.94 18.22 11.44
C ARG A 40 3.65 19.27 12.48
N VAL A 41 4.29 20.45 12.36
CA VAL A 41 4.18 21.56 13.32
C VAL A 41 3.54 22.75 12.63
N ASN A 42 2.52 23.32 13.25
CA ASN A 42 1.93 24.59 12.81
C ASN A 42 2.69 25.75 13.47
N THR A 43 3.19 26.69 12.67
CA THR A 43 4.02 27.81 13.14
C THR A 43 3.23 28.83 13.93
N ALA A 44 1.92 28.98 13.68
CA ALA A 44 1.08 29.99 14.32
C ALA A 44 0.70 29.65 15.78
N ASN A 45 0.47 28.35 16.06
CA ASN A 45 -0.02 27.91 17.38
C ASN A 45 0.85 26.82 18.04
N GLY A 46 1.92 26.38 17.37
CA GLY A 46 2.80 25.33 17.89
C GLY A 46 2.18 23.93 17.94
N GLN A 47 0.98 23.73 17.40
CA GLN A 47 0.32 22.42 17.39
C GLN A 47 1.14 21.41 16.63
N ARG A 48 1.35 20.23 17.22
CA ARG A 48 2.10 19.11 16.66
C ARG A 48 1.19 17.93 16.38
N ARG A 49 1.38 17.30 15.20
CA ARG A 49 0.72 16.05 14.82
C ARG A 49 1.79 15.05 14.37
N GLU A 50 1.71 13.83 14.85
CA GLU A 50 2.58 12.74 14.38
C GLU A 50 2.34 12.44 12.90
N VAL A 51 3.44 12.22 12.17
CA VAL A 51 3.43 11.90 10.75
C VAL A 51 4.47 10.82 10.43
N ALA A 52 4.25 10.11 9.32
CA ALA A 52 5.27 9.30 8.68
C ALA A 52 5.86 10.08 7.50
N ILE A 53 7.19 10.16 7.44
CA ILE A 53 7.92 10.88 6.39
C ILE A 53 8.76 9.86 5.63
N LYS A 54 8.41 9.62 4.36
CA LYS A 54 9.15 8.75 3.45
C LYS A 54 10.18 9.58 2.69
N PHE A 55 11.43 9.38 3.01
CA PHE A 55 12.60 9.99 2.36
C PHE A 55 12.91 9.22 1.10
N LEU A 56 12.68 9.82 -0.05
CA LEU A 56 12.98 9.19 -1.33
C LEU A 56 14.50 9.22 -1.58
N TYR A 57 15.04 8.14 -2.16
CA TYR A 57 16.45 8.10 -2.55
C TYR A 57 16.74 9.12 -3.66
N SER A 58 17.93 9.70 -3.64
CA SER A 58 18.34 10.77 -4.56
C SER A 58 18.60 10.29 -5.98
N ASP A 59 18.85 8.99 -6.17
CA ASP A 59 19.14 8.34 -7.45
C ASP A 59 17.90 7.79 -8.15
N LEU A 60 16.71 8.06 -7.63
CA LEU A 60 15.46 7.57 -8.24
C LEU A 60 15.21 8.24 -9.59
N PRO A 61 14.77 7.47 -10.60
CA PRO A 61 14.40 8.00 -11.91
C PRO A 61 13.26 9.03 -11.82
N PRO A 62 13.23 10.06 -12.69
CA PRO A 62 12.20 11.12 -12.65
C PRO A 62 10.75 10.59 -12.68
N HIS A 63 10.48 9.50 -13.40
CA HIS A 63 9.16 8.89 -13.45
C HIS A 63 8.72 8.28 -12.12
N VAL A 64 9.65 7.80 -11.29
CA VAL A 64 9.38 7.28 -9.93
C VAL A 64 9.04 8.44 -8.99
N ILE A 65 9.76 9.55 -9.08
CA ILE A 65 9.48 10.77 -8.30
C ILE A 65 8.11 11.35 -8.70
N ALA A 66 7.81 11.43 -10.00
CA ALA A 66 6.51 11.88 -10.48
C ALA A 66 5.36 10.98 -9.98
N ARG A 67 5.60 9.69 -9.85
CA ARG A 67 4.66 8.72 -9.29
C ARG A 67 4.45 8.95 -7.79
N ALA A 68 5.52 9.14 -7.00
CA ALA A 68 5.43 9.44 -5.58
C ALA A 68 4.70 10.78 -5.32
N ARG A 69 4.92 11.79 -6.16
CA ARG A 69 4.17 13.05 -6.12
C ARG A 69 2.68 12.84 -6.37
N ARG A 70 2.32 11.99 -7.33
CA ARG A 70 0.93 11.65 -7.63
C ARG A 70 0.27 10.89 -6.47
N GLU A 71 0.99 9.93 -5.87
CA GLU A 71 0.57 9.23 -4.66
C GLU A 71 0.20 10.22 -3.55
N ALA A 72 1.11 11.13 -3.22
CA ALA A 72 0.89 12.16 -2.20
C ALA A 72 -0.27 13.12 -2.52
N SER A 73 -0.69 13.23 -3.79
CA SER A 73 -1.83 14.05 -4.20
C SER A 73 -3.18 13.38 -4.00
N VAL A 74 -3.22 12.09 -3.69
CA VAL A 74 -4.45 11.32 -3.40
C VAL A 74 -4.89 11.61 -1.97
N GLN A 75 -5.49 12.78 -1.75
CA GLN A 75 -5.96 13.23 -0.44
C GLN A 75 -7.38 12.73 -0.18
N LEU A 76 -7.50 11.52 0.34
CA LEU A 76 -8.75 10.89 0.73
C LEU A 76 -8.78 10.70 2.24
N ARG A 77 -9.94 10.97 2.86
CA ARG A 77 -10.21 10.66 4.27
C ARG A 77 -11.17 9.49 4.33
N ASN A 78 -10.66 8.36 4.80
CA ASN A 78 -11.43 7.14 4.97
C ASN A 78 -10.77 6.28 6.06
N ASP A 79 -11.58 5.63 6.91
CA ASP A 79 -11.06 4.82 8.03
C ASP A 79 -10.27 3.58 7.59
N SER A 80 -10.42 3.18 6.32
CA SER A 80 -9.71 2.05 5.73
C SER A 80 -8.60 2.44 4.74
N LEU A 81 -8.25 3.74 4.66
CA LEU A 81 -7.16 4.25 3.84
C LEU A 81 -6.22 5.11 4.68
N ILE A 82 -4.93 5.08 4.36
CA ILE A 82 -3.98 6.03 4.94
C ILE A 82 -4.26 7.45 4.42
N GLU A 83 -4.22 8.45 5.31
CA GLU A 83 -4.34 9.87 4.92
C GLU A 83 -2.99 10.38 4.40
N MET A 84 -2.94 10.79 3.13
CA MET A 84 -1.79 11.47 2.56
C MET A 84 -1.83 12.95 2.93
N LEU A 85 -0.72 13.50 3.43
CA LEU A 85 -0.64 14.86 3.95
C LEU A 85 0.13 15.81 3.03
N GLY A 86 1.01 15.29 2.17
CA GLY A 86 1.73 16.12 1.22
C GLY A 86 2.95 15.48 0.59
N PHE A 87 3.53 16.25 -0.34
CA PHE A 87 4.78 15.95 -1.03
C PHE A 87 5.72 17.14 -0.85
N LEU A 88 6.87 16.94 -0.23
CA LEU A 88 7.85 17.97 0.03
C LEU A 88 8.93 17.96 -1.05
N GLU A 89 9.28 19.16 -1.51
CA GLU A 89 10.45 19.44 -2.32
C GLU A 89 11.35 20.39 -1.53
N ILE A 90 12.53 19.93 -1.19
CA ILE A 90 13.51 20.73 -0.45
C ILE A 90 14.70 20.95 -1.37
N HIS A 91 14.94 22.21 -1.69
CA HIS A 91 16.09 22.65 -2.47
C HIS A 91 17.24 22.96 -1.52
N ASP A 92 18.34 22.28 -1.71
CA ASP A 92 19.56 22.44 -0.92
C ASP A 92 20.78 22.50 -1.83
N ASN A 93 21.96 22.77 -1.27
CA ASN A 93 23.22 22.67 -1.99
C ASN A 93 24.01 21.49 -1.41
N ASP A 94 24.63 20.71 -2.27
CA ASP A 94 25.55 19.66 -1.84
C ASP A 94 26.87 20.25 -1.32
N VAL A 95 27.78 19.37 -0.86
CA VAL A 95 29.08 19.75 -0.28
C VAL A 95 29.99 20.49 -1.28
N ILE A 96 29.70 20.45 -2.57
CA ILE A 96 30.45 21.17 -3.64
C ILE A 96 29.66 22.36 -4.21
N GLY A 97 28.52 22.72 -3.58
CA GLY A 97 27.69 23.86 -3.95
C GLY A 97 26.75 23.65 -5.12
N GLN A 98 26.54 22.40 -5.58
CA GLN A 98 25.56 22.11 -6.61
C GLN A 98 24.16 22.02 -6.01
N SER A 99 23.16 22.57 -6.72
CA SER A 99 21.76 22.50 -6.30
C SER A 99 21.26 21.06 -6.36
N VAL A 100 20.77 20.57 -5.23
CA VAL A 100 20.15 19.24 -5.08
C VAL A 100 18.73 19.41 -4.59
N VAL A 101 17.82 18.57 -5.09
CA VAL A 101 16.43 18.55 -4.63
C VAL A 101 16.15 17.23 -3.93
N HIS A 102 15.70 17.33 -2.68
CA HIS A 102 15.27 16.20 -1.88
C HIS A 102 13.76 16.10 -1.90
N TYR A 103 13.24 14.89 -2.10
CA TYR A 103 11.82 14.62 -2.18
C TYR A 103 11.36 13.74 -1.03
N HIS A 104 10.23 14.11 -0.41
CA HIS A 104 9.64 13.35 0.67
C HIS A 104 8.13 13.24 0.50
N VAL A 105 7.59 12.07 0.83
CA VAL A 105 6.14 11.85 0.92
C VAL A 105 5.75 11.87 2.38
N VAL A 106 4.70 12.59 2.73
CA VAL A 106 4.19 12.67 4.10
C VAL A 106 2.78 12.12 4.19
N SER A 107 2.58 11.22 5.15
CA SER A 107 1.28 10.65 5.49
C SER A 107 1.00 10.76 7.00
N GLU A 108 -0.22 10.41 7.41
CA GLU A 108 -0.50 10.20 8.82
C GLU A 108 0.43 9.11 9.39
N PHE A 109 0.79 9.25 10.66
CA PHE A 109 1.49 8.17 11.37
C PHE A 109 0.46 7.19 11.94
N LEU A 110 0.65 5.91 11.66
CA LEU A 110 -0.21 4.84 12.15
C LEU A 110 0.49 4.07 13.27
N HIS A 111 -0.06 4.15 14.47
CA HIS A 111 0.33 3.25 15.57
C HIS A 111 -0.23 1.87 15.29
N GLY A 112 0.59 0.93 14.88
CA GLY A 112 0.10 -0.39 14.48
C GLY A 112 1.18 -1.31 13.93
N VAL A 113 0.74 -2.39 13.34
CA VAL A 113 1.57 -3.44 12.75
C VAL A 113 0.96 -3.86 11.40
N ASN A 114 1.79 -4.17 10.41
CA ASN A 114 1.28 -4.61 9.12
C ASN A 114 0.71 -6.04 9.20
N LEU A 115 -0.24 -6.32 8.30
CA LEU A 115 -0.96 -7.61 8.29
C LEU A 115 -0.01 -8.79 8.01
N ASP A 116 1.05 -8.60 7.22
CA ASP A 116 2.05 -9.66 6.97
C ASP A 116 2.75 -10.10 8.27
N ALA A 117 3.05 -9.14 9.15
CA ALA A 117 3.58 -9.45 10.48
C ALA A 117 2.55 -10.14 11.37
N VAL A 118 1.29 -9.69 11.36
CA VAL A 118 0.18 -10.34 12.11
C VAL A 118 0.01 -11.79 11.67
N LEU A 119 0.03 -12.09 10.38
CA LEU A 119 -0.06 -13.46 9.85
C LEU A 119 1.11 -14.36 10.32
N LYS A 120 2.24 -13.76 10.69
CA LYS A 120 3.42 -14.43 11.25
C LYS A 120 3.44 -14.46 12.80
N GLY A 121 2.35 -14.01 13.44
CA GLY A 121 2.23 -13.95 14.91
C GLY A 121 2.94 -12.77 15.56
N LYS A 122 3.42 -11.80 14.80
CA LYS A 122 4.01 -10.57 15.35
C LYS A 122 2.90 -9.52 15.49
N VAL A 123 2.57 -9.21 16.75
CA VAL A 123 1.45 -8.32 17.10
C VAL A 123 1.93 -7.06 17.85
N THR A 124 3.22 -6.73 17.71
CA THR A 124 3.85 -5.57 18.34
C THR A 124 4.15 -4.48 17.31
N ASP A 125 4.11 -3.24 17.74
CA ASP A 125 4.52 -2.10 16.94
C ASP A 125 6.06 -2.01 16.80
N TYR A 126 6.54 -0.93 16.19
CA TYR A 126 7.97 -0.65 15.96
C TYR A 126 8.78 -0.45 17.28
N LYS A 127 8.12 -0.18 18.43
CA LYS A 127 8.73 -0.10 19.75
C LYS A 127 8.72 -1.41 20.53
N GLY A 128 8.07 -2.44 19.99
CA GLY A 128 7.85 -3.70 20.67
C GLY A 128 6.63 -3.71 21.62
N GLU A 129 5.79 -2.67 21.57
CA GLU A 129 4.55 -2.60 22.35
C GLU A 129 3.46 -3.43 21.68
N ILE A 130 2.74 -4.23 22.46
CA ILE A 130 1.64 -5.07 21.95
C ILE A 130 0.51 -4.17 21.45
N ILE A 131 0.03 -4.46 20.24
CA ILE A 131 -1.18 -3.89 19.68
C ILE A 131 -2.36 -4.82 19.99
N PRO A 132 -3.26 -4.49 20.95
CA PRO A 132 -4.31 -5.40 21.41
C PRO A 132 -5.23 -5.87 20.29
N PHE A 133 -5.61 -4.99 19.37
CA PHE A 133 -6.44 -5.34 18.22
C PHE A 133 -5.74 -6.31 17.26
N ALA A 134 -4.43 -6.14 17.02
CA ALA A 134 -3.66 -7.10 16.21
C ALA A 134 -3.58 -8.48 16.90
N GLN A 135 -3.43 -8.50 18.23
CA GLN A 135 -3.44 -9.75 19.01
C GLN A 135 -4.79 -10.45 18.93
N GLU A 136 -5.90 -9.71 19.05
CA GLU A 136 -7.25 -10.24 18.88
C GLU A 136 -7.44 -10.83 17.47
N LEU A 137 -7.02 -10.09 16.43
CA LEU A 137 -7.10 -10.54 15.04
C LEU A 137 -6.25 -11.79 14.80
N TYR A 138 -5.05 -11.87 15.37
CA TYR A 138 -4.22 -13.07 15.28
C TYR A 138 -4.90 -14.29 15.93
N GLY A 139 -5.54 -14.10 17.09
CA GLY A 139 -6.36 -15.14 17.73
C GLY A 139 -7.51 -15.62 16.81
N LYS A 140 -8.19 -14.71 16.12
CA LYS A 140 -9.20 -15.08 15.12
C LYS A 140 -8.59 -15.81 13.93
N TYR A 141 -7.43 -15.35 13.42
CA TYR A 141 -6.72 -16.00 12.31
C TYR A 141 -6.45 -17.49 12.61
N ILE A 142 -6.04 -17.82 13.84
CA ILE A 142 -5.74 -19.20 14.25
C ILE A 142 -7.01 -20.02 14.45
N ASN A 143 -8.06 -19.46 15.08
CA ASN A 143 -9.23 -20.20 15.53
C ASN A 143 -10.41 -20.17 14.54
N ASP A 144 -10.59 -19.05 13.83
CA ASP A 144 -11.66 -18.85 12.84
C ASP A 144 -11.17 -17.99 11.66
N PRO A 145 -10.39 -18.59 10.75
CA PRO A 145 -9.81 -17.87 9.62
C PRO A 145 -10.87 -17.28 8.67
N TYR A 146 -12.09 -17.82 8.65
CA TYR A 146 -13.17 -17.24 7.83
C TYR A 146 -13.66 -15.91 8.39
N HIS A 147 -13.90 -15.85 9.70
CA HIS A 147 -14.29 -14.60 10.37
C HIS A 147 -13.17 -13.56 10.27
N PHE A 148 -11.92 -13.96 10.53
CA PHE A 148 -10.75 -13.11 10.35
C PHE A 148 -10.69 -12.51 8.94
N ALA A 149 -10.76 -13.37 7.90
CA ALA A 149 -10.73 -12.92 6.51
C ALA A 149 -11.88 -11.95 6.19
N LEU A 150 -13.09 -12.18 6.73
CA LEU A 150 -14.24 -11.30 6.53
C LEU A 150 -13.98 -9.90 7.10
N ILE A 151 -13.38 -9.78 8.29
CA ILE A 151 -13.03 -8.49 8.89
C ILE A 151 -12.04 -7.74 7.99
N ILE A 152 -10.95 -8.38 7.59
CA ILE A 152 -9.90 -7.77 6.76
C ILE A 152 -10.45 -7.34 5.40
N ILE A 153 -11.13 -8.24 4.69
CA ILE A 153 -11.61 -7.99 3.33
C ILE A 153 -12.69 -6.91 3.30
N ARG A 154 -13.60 -6.85 4.30
CA ARG A 154 -14.62 -5.79 4.35
C ARG A 154 -14.02 -4.41 4.54
N SER A 155 -13.02 -4.26 5.43
CA SER A 155 -12.30 -3.00 5.60
C SER A 155 -11.55 -2.61 4.33
N LEU A 156 -10.82 -3.56 3.73
CA LEU A 156 -10.09 -3.33 2.49
C LEU A 156 -11.01 -2.89 1.34
N LEU A 157 -12.15 -3.56 1.14
CA LEU A 157 -13.13 -3.18 0.13
C LEU A 157 -13.75 -1.81 0.40
N SER A 158 -13.94 -1.41 1.67
CA SER A 158 -14.39 -0.05 2.03
C SER A 158 -13.38 1.01 1.58
N GLY A 159 -12.10 0.80 1.83
CA GLY A 159 -11.03 1.68 1.35
C GLY A 159 -10.96 1.73 -0.18
N LEU A 160 -11.01 0.56 -0.83
CA LEU A 160 -10.99 0.48 -2.29
C LEU A 160 -12.20 1.16 -2.94
N MET A 161 -13.39 1.11 -2.36
CA MET A 161 -14.54 1.87 -2.86
C MET A 161 -14.21 3.36 -2.91
N ALA A 162 -13.72 3.94 -1.81
CA ALA A 162 -13.37 5.36 -1.76
C ALA A 162 -12.24 5.72 -2.77
N LEU A 163 -11.24 4.85 -2.92
CA LEU A 163 -10.14 5.04 -3.87
C LEU A 163 -10.63 4.98 -5.33
N HIS A 164 -11.47 3.98 -5.65
CA HIS A 164 -12.04 3.78 -7.00
C HIS A 164 -13.01 4.90 -7.38
N ASP A 165 -13.85 5.36 -6.45
CA ASP A 165 -14.78 6.47 -6.65
C ASP A 165 -14.02 7.79 -6.90
N ALA A 166 -12.83 7.96 -6.30
CA ALA A 166 -11.94 9.08 -6.60
C ALA A 166 -11.19 8.93 -7.94
N GLY A 167 -11.41 7.85 -8.67
CA GLY A 167 -10.81 7.60 -9.98
C GLY A 167 -9.41 7.00 -9.95
N TYR A 168 -9.02 6.34 -8.87
CA TYR A 168 -7.71 5.69 -8.74
C TYR A 168 -7.83 4.17 -8.55
N ILE A 169 -6.79 3.44 -8.93
CA ILE A 169 -6.59 2.01 -8.61
C ILE A 169 -5.26 1.85 -7.88
N HIS A 170 -5.19 0.88 -6.98
CA HIS A 170 -4.04 0.68 -6.09
C HIS A 170 -2.89 -0.10 -6.75
N ARG A 171 -3.17 -1.25 -7.36
CA ARG A 171 -2.25 -2.17 -8.08
C ARG A 171 -1.24 -2.95 -7.23
N ASP A 172 -1.13 -2.68 -5.93
CA ASP A 172 -0.18 -3.37 -5.04
C ASP A 172 -0.85 -3.81 -3.72
N ILE A 173 -1.94 -4.56 -3.85
CA ILE A 173 -2.68 -5.09 -2.70
C ILE A 173 -2.02 -6.39 -2.25
N ASP A 174 -1.45 -6.36 -1.04
CA ASP A 174 -0.85 -7.49 -0.35
C ASP A 174 -0.81 -7.24 1.17
N PRO A 175 -0.53 -8.26 2.01
CA PRO A 175 -0.53 -8.09 3.46
C PRO A 175 0.45 -7.04 4.02
N SER A 176 1.57 -6.76 3.33
CA SER A 176 2.53 -5.75 3.81
C SER A 176 2.05 -4.32 3.63
N ASN A 177 1.09 -4.11 2.72
CA ASN A 177 0.46 -2.81 2.45
C ASN A 177 -0.87 -2.61 3.20
N ILE A 178 -1.13 -3.43 4.21
CA ILE A 178 -2.31 -3.32 5.08
C ILE A 178 -1.83 -3.17 6.53
N MET A 179 -2.25 -2.09 7.20
CA MET A 179 -1.93 -1.84 8.61
C MET A 179 -3.12 -2.18 9.50
N VAL A 180 -2.83 -2.87 10.59
CA VAL A 180 -3.74 -3.07 11.74
C VAL A 180 -3.32 -2.09 12.81
N THR A 181 -4.17 -1.13 13.13
CA THR A 181 -3.84 0.00 14.00
C THR A 181 -4.30 -0.22 15.44
N ALA A 182 -3.68 0.48 16.38
CA ALA A 182 -3.99 0.38 17.79
C ALA A 182 -5.40 0.90 18.15
N ASP A 183 -5.94 1.81 17.33
CA ASP A 183 -7.30 2.35 17.47
C ASP A 183 -8.38 1.49 16.81
N GLY A 184 -8.03 0.27 16.36
CA GLY A 184 -8.98 -0.72 15.85
C GLY A 184 -9.32 -0.62 14.37
N HIS A 185 -8.56 0.15 13.58
CA HIS A 185 -8.75 0.25 12.14
C HIS A 185 -7.86 -0.72 11.35
N ILE A 186 -8.30 -1.04 10.14
CA ILE A 186 -7.52 -1.79 9.15
C ILE A 186 -7.41 -0.89 7.93
N LYS A 187 -6.20 -0.38 7.68
CA LYS A 187 -5.95 0.63 6.66
C LYS A 187 -5.06 0.10 5.55
N LEU A 188 -5.46 0.33 4.31
CA LEU A 188 -4.61 0.15 3.13
C LEU A 188 -3.63 1.33 3.06
N ILE A 189 -2.35 1.00 2.94
CA ILE A 189 -1.25 1.97 2.91
C ILE A 189 -0.50 1.87 1.58
N ASP A 190 0.34 2.84 1.31
CA ASP A 190 1.27 2.87 0.16
C ASP A 190 0.56 2.86 -1.22
N TYR A 191 0.18 4.05 -1.69
CA TYR A 191 -0.39 4.25 -3.03
C TYR A 191 0.67 4.35 -4.14
N GLY A 192 1.92 3.93 -3.88
CA GLY A 192 3.10 4.12 -4.73
C GLY A 192 2.98 3.62 -6.16
N ILE A 193 1.95 2.83 -6.45
CA ILE A 193 1.60 2.41 -7.81
C ILE A 193 0.20 2.86 -8.24
N ALA A 194 -0.47 3.71 -7.45
CA ALA A 194 -1.80 4.18 -7.80
C ALA A 194 -1.83 4.82 -9.20
N LYS A 195 -2.79 4.39 -10.02
CA LYS A 195 -3.02 4.88 -11.38
C LYS A 195 -4.37 5.56 -11.43
N ARG A 196 -4.45 6.72 -12.08
CA ARG A 196 -5.73 7.37 -12.35
C ARG A 196 -6.49 6.62 -13.44
N ILE A 197 -7.74 6.26 -13.17
CA ILE A 197 -8.66 5.70 -14.16
C ILE A 197 -9.00 6.85 -15.13
N ASN A 198 -8.92 6.63 -16.44
CA ASN A 198 -9.20 7.66 -17.46
C ASN A 198 -8.23 8.86 -17.52
N GLY A 199 -7.05 8.80 -16.91
CA GLY A 199 -6.00 9.82 -17.08
C GLY A 199 -5.19 9.60 -18.36
N ASN A 200 -4.60 10.69 -18.93
CA ASN A 200 -3.56 10.58 -19.96
C ASN A 200 -2.36 9.88 -19.32
N ASN A 201 -2.28 8.57 -19.54
CA ASN A 201 -1.23 7.75 -18.97
C ASN A 201 0.05 7.96 -19.77
N THR A 202 1.02 8.66 -19.18
CA THR A 202 2.40 8.46 -19.57
C THR A 202 2.72 6.96 -19.46
N LYS A 203 3.52 6.44 -20.39
CA LYS A 203 3.85 5.01 -20.52
C LYS A 203 4.45 4.43 -19.23
N GLU A 204 3.61 4.17 -18.23
CA GLU A 204 4.02 3.49 -16.98
C GLU A 204 3.90 1.98 -17.18
N SER A 205 5.00 1.34 -17.51
CA SER A 205 5.09 -0.12 -17.60
C SER A 205 5.03 -0.75 -16.20
N SER A 206 4.41 -1.93 -16.09
CA SER A 206 4.56 -2.82 -14.92
C SER A 206 5.93 -3.50 -14.87
N TYR A 207 6.81 -3.16 -15.80
CA TYR A 207 8.17 -3.66 -15.90
C TYR A 207 9.16 -2.50 -15.85
N THR A 208 10.34 -2.74 -15.29
CA THR A 208 11.48 -1.82 -15.41
C THR A 208 11.96 -1.76 -16.87
N GLN A 209 12.81 -0.79 -17.21
CA GLN A 209 13.48 -0.75 -18.51
C GLN A 209 14.31 -2.03 -18.78
N ALA A 210 14.72 -2.74 -17.73
CA ALA A 210 15.41 -4.03 -17.80
C ALA A 210 14.47 -5.24 -17.92
N GLY A 211 13.16 -5.03 -18.07
CA GLY A 211 12.19 -6.13 -18.22
C GLY A 211 11.82 -6.84 -16.90
N GLN A 212 12.18 -6.28 -15.74
CA GLN A 212 11.79 -6.84 -14.44
C GLN A 212 10.38 -6.41 -14.06
N PHE A 213 9.58 -7.34 -13.56
CA PHE A 213 8.23 -7.07 -13.06
C PHE A 213 8.28 -6.19 -11.80
N ILE A 214 7.45 -5.14 -11.77
CA ILE A 214 7.29 -4.25 -10.62
C ILE A 214 6.02 -4.64 -9.86
N GLY A 215 6.14 -4.87 -8.57
CA GLY A 215 5.05 -5.29 -7.69
C GLY A 215 5.28 -6.68 -7.11
N LYS A 216 4.23 -7.25 -6.52
CA LYS A 216 4.28 -8.57 -5.86
C LYS A 216 3.70 -9.65 -6.78
N PRO A 217 4.52 -10.51 -7.41
CA PRO A 217 4.06 -11.53 -8.36
C PRO A 217 2.92 -12.39 -7.83
N LYS A 218 2.96 -12.74 -6.55
CA LYS A 218 2.00 -13.63 -5.89
C LYS A 218 0.55 -13.11 -5.89
N TYR A 219 0.34 -11.79 -6.03
CA TYR A 219 -0.97 -11.13 -6.05
C TYR A 219 -1.31 -10.48 -7.39
N ALA A 220 -0.40 -10.55 -8.36
CA ALA A 220 -0.51 -9.82 -9.61
C ALA A 220 -1.63 -10.37 -10.50
N ALA A 221 -2.54 -9.49 -10.93
CA ALA A 221 -3.55 -9.82 -11.93
C ALA A 221 -2.92 -10.10 -13.31
N PRO A 222 -3.52 -10.96 -14.15
CA PRO A 222 -2.98 -11.31 -15.47
C PRO A 222 -2.64 -10.11 -16.37
N GLU A 223 -3.43 -9.04 -16.33
CA GLU A 223 -3.17 -7.81 -17.08
C GLU A 223 -1.96 -7.02 -16.56
N LEU A 224 -1.67 -7.09 -15.25
CA LEU A 224 -0.43 -6.55 -14.68
C LEU A 224 0.78 -7.35 -15.15
N VAL A 225 0.66 -8.68 -15.09
CA VAL A 225 1.72 -9.60 -15.55
C VAL A 225 2.04 -9.40 -17.03
N ARG A 226 1.03 -9.11 -17.87
CA ARG A 226 1.21 -8.83 -19.31
C ARG A 226 1.71 -7.42 -19.59
N GLY A 227 1.79 -6.53 -18.59
CA GLY A 227 2.16 -5.14 -18.80
C GLY A 227 1.15 -4.33 -19.62
N ILE A 228 -0.11 -4.78 -19.74
CA ILE A 228 -1.14 -4.11 -20.54
C ILE A 228 -1.74 -2.97 -19.73
N ILE A 229 -1.18 -1.78 -19.87
CA ILE A 229 -1.52 -0.61 -19.06
C ILE A 229 -3.00 -0.25 -19.18
N ASP A 230 -3.54 -0.20 -20.40
CA ASP A 230 -4.95 0.19 -20.64
C ASP A 230 -5.96 -0.86 -20.14
N ALA A 231 -5.47 -2.07 -19.88
CA ALA A 231 -6.28 -3.13 -19.30
C ALA A 231 -6.38 -3.06 -17.76
N GLN A 232 -5.51 -2.28 -17.09
CA GLN A 232 -5.50 -2.15 -15.64
C GLN A 232 -6.63 -1.23 -15.17
N GLY A 233 -7.43 -1.70 -14.24
CA GLY A 233 -8.60 -1.00 -13.71
C GLY A 233 -9.04 -1.58 -12.38
N ILE A 234 -10.25 -1.24 -11.94
CA ILE A 234 -10.86 -1.71 -10.69
C ILE A 234 -10.73 -3.23 -10.54
N CYS A 235 -11.02 -3.99 -11.61
CA CYS A 235 -10.91 -5.46 -11.60
C CYS A 235 -9.49 -5.98 -11.34
N THR A 236 -8.46 -5.16 -11.52
CA THR A 236 -7.06 -5.51 -11.20
C THR A 236 -6.87 -5.61 -9.69
N ASP A 237 -7.36 -4.61 -8.95
CA ASP A 237 -7.33 -4.62 -7.49
C ASP A 237 -8.19 -5.76 -6.93
N LEU A 238 -9.39 -5.95 -7.49
CA LEU A 238 -10.31 -7.00 -7.03
C LEU A 238 -9.77 -8.43 -7.27
N TYR A 239 -8.92 -8.62 -8.27
CA TYR A 239 -8.19 -9.88 -8.42
C TYR A 239 -7.23 -10.11 -7.25
N ALA A 240 -6.43 -9.11 -6.90
CA ALA A 240 -5.50 -9.20 -5.77
C ALA A 240 -6.23 -9.42 -4.43
N VAL A 241 -7.39 -8.77 -4.23
CA VAL A 241 -8.28 -9.03 -3.07
C VAL A 241 -8.73 -10.49 -3.05
N GLY A 242 -9.06 -11.08 -4.20
CA GLY A 242 -9.42 -12.51 -4.31
C GLY A 242 -8.27 -13.45 -3.92
N ILE A 243 -7.03 -13.14 -4.33
CA ILE A 243 -5.83 -13.87 -3.92
C ILE A 243 -5.59 -13.73 -2.40
N LEU A 244 -5.72 -12.51 -1.88
CA LEU A 244 -5.59 -12.24 -0.45
C LEU A 244 -6.65 -13.00 0.36
N LEU A 245 -7.92 -12.97 -0.05
CA LEU A 245 -8.99 -13.73 0.61
C LEU A 245 -8.66 -15.22 0.68
N TYR A 246 -8.15 -15.80 -0.40
CA TYR A 246 -7.69 -17.19 -0.42
C TYR A 246 -6.58 -17.40 0.63
N GLN A 247 -5.56 -16.56 0.65
CA GLN A 247 -4.43 -16.67 1.58
C GLN A 247 -4.87 -16.56 3.04
N LEU A 248 -5.75 -15.61 3.38
CA LEU A 248 -6.21 -15.40 4.75
C LEU A 248 -6.95 -16.61 5.32
N ILE A 249 -7.58 -17.41 4.46
CA ILE A 249 -8.34 -18.60 4.88
C ILE A 249 -7.49 -19.87 4.84
N VAL A 250 -6.64 -20.03 3.82
CA VAL A 250 -5.84 -21.24 3.61
C VAL A 250 -4.50 -21.18 4.38
N GLY A 251 -4.03 -19.97 4.72
CA GLY A 251 -2.74 -19.73 5.36
C GLY A 251 -1.57 -19.62 4.38
N SER A 252 -1.80 -19.81 3.07
CA SER A 252 -0.78 -19.69 2.04
C SER A 252 -1.36 -19.12 0.75
N VAL A 253 -0.51 -18.49 -0.07
CA VAL A 253 -0.92 -18.01 -1.40
C VAL A 253 -1.23 -19.19 -2.33
N PRO A 254 -2.11 -19.01 -3.34
CA PRO A 254 -2.46 -20.10 -4.26
C PRO A 254 -1.32 -20.49 -5.21
N PHE A 255 -0.41 -19.57 -5.49
CA PHE A 255 0.75 -19.77 -6.34
C PHE A 255 2.01 -19.31 -5.63
N ASP A 256 3.00 -20.19 -5.51
CA ASP A 256 4.29 -19.95 -4.86
C ASP A 256 5.41 -20.60 -5.68
N GLY A 257 6.62 -20.11 -5.53
CA GLY A 257 7.81 -20.56 -6.26
C GLY A 257 8.63 -19.38 -6.78
N GLU A 258 9.47 -19.65 -7.76
CA GLU A 258 10.26 -18.64 -8.44
C GLU A 258 9.37 -17.64 -9.19
N MET A 259 9.87 -16.39 -9.33
CA MET A 259 9.08 -15.28 -9.90
C MET A 259 8.46 -15.64 -11.26
N ALA A 260 9.26 -16.19 -12.17
CA ALA A 260 8.80 -16.54 -13.52
C ALA A 260 7.68 -17.60 -13.50
N GLU A 261 7.78 -18.59 -12.62
CA GLU A 261 6.77 -19.64 -12.44
C GLU A 261 5.48 -19.07 -11.88
N VAL A 262 5.58 -18.20 -10.86
CA VAL A 262 4.42 -17.54 -10.26
C VAL A 262 3.70 -16.67 -11.30
N LEU A 263 4.43 -15.89 -12.09
CA LEU A 263 3.85 -15.06 -13.15
C LEU A 263 3.15 -15.92 -14.22
N ASP A 264 3.75 -17.06 -14.62
CA ASP A 264 3.08 -18.00 -15.54
C ASP A 264 1.79 -18.59 -14.93
N MET A 265 1.84 -18.98 -13.65
CA MET A 265 0.65 -19.49 -12.96
C MET A 265 -0.45 -18.43 -12.86
N GLN A 266 -0.10 -17.16 -12.60
CA GLN A 266 -1.07 -16.05 -12.63
C GLN A 266 -1.74 -15.88 -13.99
N LEU A 267 -1.02 -16.14 -15.09
CA LEU A 267 -1.58 -16.07 -16.44
C LEU A 267 -2.47 -17.25 -16.77
N ASN A 268 -2.02 -18.49 -16.44
CA ASN A 268 -2.49 -19.70 -17.08
C ASN A 268 -3.19 -20.68 -16.14
N LYS A 269 -2.87 -20.69 -14.82
CA LYS A 269 -3.45 -21.67 -13.89
C LYS A 269 -4.65 -21.14 -13.13
N GLN A 270 -5.63 -21.99 -12.90
CA GLN A 270 -6.76 -21.69 -12.00
C GLN A 270 -6.34 -21.83 -10.53
N ILE A 271 -6.98 -21.04 -9.67
CA ILE A 271 -6.77 -21.12 -8.21
C ILE A 271 -7.19 -22.51 -7.70
N PRO A 272 -6.43 -23.15 -6.80
CA PRO A 272 -6.75 -24.47 -6.24
C PRO A 272 -7.88 -24.39 -5.20
N LEU A 273 -9.11 -24.20 -5.67
CA LEU A 273 -10.32 -23.96 -4.85
C LEU A 273 -10.65 -25.11 -3.88
N ARG A 274 -10.13 -26.33 -4.11
CA ARG A 274 -10.33 -27.49 -3.21
C ARG A 274 -9.85 -27.23 -1.77
N ASN A 275 -8.90 -26.32 -1.57
CA ASN A 275 -8.37 -25.95 -0.26
C ASN A 275 -9.35 -25.08 0.56
N LEU A 276 -10.37 -24.49 -0.09
CA LEU A 276 -11.44 -23.73 0.55
C LEU A 276 -12.61 -24.65 0.88
N LYS A 277 -12.92 -24.84 2.18
CA LYS A 277 -13.97 -25.78 2.62
C LYS A 277 -15.39 -25.28 2.29
N GLN A 278 -15.66 -23.99 2.46
CA GLN A 278 -16.99 -23.41 2.27
C GLN A 278 -17.28 -23.15 0.78
N LYS A 279 -18.40 -23.68 0.27
CA LYS A 279 -18.82 -23.53 -1.14
C LYS A 279 -18.99 -22.05 -1.53
N ALA A 280 -19.63 -21.25 -0.68
CA ALA A 280 -19.83 -19.82 -0.94
C ALA A 280 -18.50 -19.08 -1.18
N VAL A 281 -17.51 -19.31 -0.31
CA VAL A 281 -16.19 -18.69 -0.43
C VAL A 281 -15.45 -19.17 -1.69
N ARG A 282 -15.60 -20.45 -2.07
CA ARG A 282 -15.06 -20.95 -3.35
C ARG A 282 -15.59 -20.17 -4.54
N GLU A 283 -16.89 -19.93 -4.60
CA GLU A 283 -17.50 -19.17 -5.71
C GLU A 283 -17.04 -17.70 -5.72
N ILE A 284 -16.91 -17.09 -4.53
CA ILE A 284 -16.39 -15.72 -4.40
C ILE A 284 -14.95 -15.62 -4.92
N VAL A 285 -14.04 -16.46 -4.41
CA VAL A 285 -12.63 -16.49 -4.83
C VAL A 285 -12.53 -16.82 -6.32
N LYS A 286 -13.27 -17.83 -6.80
CA LYS A 286 -13.32 -18.22 -8.21
C LYS A 286 -13.70 -17.06 -9.12
N ARG A 287 -14.73 -16.29 -8.74
CA ARG A 287 -15.19 -15.13 -9.53
C ARG A 287 -14.15 -14.00 -9.47
N ALA A 288 -13.64 -13.65 -8.31
CA ALA A 288 -12.65 -12.59 -8.16
C ALA A 288 -11.38 -12.85 -8.97
N THR A 289 -10.95 -14.12 -9.06
CA THR A 289 -9.69 -14.53 -9.67
C THR A 289 -9.83 -15.07 -11.10
N GLN A 290 -10.94 -14.79 -11.79
CA GLN A 290 -11.09 -15.11 -13.19
C GLN A 290 -10.00 -14.45 -14.04
N LYS A 291 -9.44 -15.18 -15.02
CA LYS A 291 -8.40 -14.61 -15.90
C LYS A 291 -8.97 -13.52 -16.80
N LYS A 292 -10.20 -13.72 -17.31
CA LYS A 292 -10.94 -12.73 -18.08
C LYS A 292 -11.54 -11.66 -17.14
N ARG A 293 -11.14 -10.40 -17.29
CA ARG A 293 -11.57 -9.27 -16.43
C ARG A 293 -13.09 -9.11 -16.34
N SER A 294 -13.80 -9.22 -17.49
CA SER A 294 -15.26 -9.07 -17.55
C SER A 294 -16.04 -10.17 -16.79
N ALA A 295 -15.38 -11.25 -16.39
CA ALA A 295 -15.97 -12.32 -15.57
C ALA A 295 -15.73 -12.13 -14.07
N ARG A 296 -14.96 -11.10 -13.66
CA ARG A 296 -14.72 -10.74 -12.25
C ARG A 296 -15.82 -9.85 -11.72
N TYR A 297 -15.70 -9.46 -10.44
CA TYR A 297 -16.44 -8.33 -9.87
C TYR A 297 -16.05 -7.04 -10.58
N GLN A 298 -17.03 -6.18 -10.87
CA GLN A 298 -16.81 -4.94 -11.60
C GLN A 298 -16.66 -3.71 -10.68
N SER A 299 -17.03 -3.85 -9.41
CA SER A 299 -16.83 -2.83 -8.38
C SER A 299 -16.51 -3.47 -7.02
N ALA A 300 -15.87 -2.70 -6.14
CA ALA A 300 -15.64 -3.13 -4.76
C ALA A 300 -16.96 -3.30 -3.98
N ALA A 301 -17.99 -2.51 -4.31
CA ALA A 301 -19.33 -2.66 -3.75
C ALA A 301 -20.00 -3.99 -4.13
N GLU A 302 -19.85 -4.44 -5.39
CA GLU A 302 -20.36 -5.75 -5.84
C GLU A 302 -19.64 -6.91 -5.14
N PHE A 303 -18.35 -6.74 -4.80
CA PHE A 303 -17.56 -7.77 -4.12
C PHE A 303 -17.88 -7.85 -2.62
N ARG A 304 -18.20 -6.73 -1.98
CA ARG A 304 -18.48 -6.61 -0.54
C ARG A 304 -19.77 -7.29 -0.11
#